data_da7555f2845f68f729cf02be0864ca75
#
_entry.id   da7555f2845f68f729cf02be0864ca75
#
_cell.length_a   1.000
_cell.length_b   1.000
_cell.length_c   1.000
_cell.angle_alpha   90.00
_cell.angle_beta   90.00
_cell.angle_gamma   90.00
#
_symmetry.space_group_name_H-M   'P 1'
#
loop_
_entity.id
_entity.type
_entity.pdbx_description
1 polymer ?
#
loop_
_entity_poly.entity_id
_entity_poly.type
_entity_poly.pdbx_seq_one_letter_code
_entity_poly.pdbx_strand_id
1 'polypeptide(L)'
;MIASPDMNFDVIIIGAGVVGLALAQQLARRNRKLGVLEKNDRFGQETSSRNSEVIHAGIYYPRDFLKSRLCVEGNRRLYAWCRRHDVPHARIGKLIIATSDEEEAELLAIKAGAEQNGVAELELLGKRQLHTLEREVTAQAALFSPVTGIVDSHRLMRSFLSAAEEQGAILSCRAAVTAIIPDGAGYDLEVNHGEYRLHTQTLINSAGLHADDLAARAGIAIDAPRYR
;
A
#
# COMPACT_ATOMS: atom_id res chain seq x y z
N MET A 1 10.68 16.88 -36.85
CA MET A 1 10.24 16.37 -35.52
C MET A 1 9.27 17.37 -34.96
N ILE A 2 7.99 17.07 -34.94
CA ILE A 2 6.96 17.91 -34.31
C ILE A 2 7.14 17.67 -32.81
N ALA A 3 7.59 18.70 -32.07
CA ALA A 3 7.65 18.66 -30.63
C ALA A 3 6.23 18.34 -30.11
N SER A 4 6.06 17.25 -29.40
CA SER A 4 4.81 16.99 -28.70
C SER A 4 4.50 18.19 -27.82
N PRO A 5 3.24 18.69 -27.79
CA PRO A 5 2.92 19.82 -26.93
C PRO A 5 3.25 19.45 -25.48
N ASP A 6 3.96 20.33 -24.78
CA ASP A 6 4.26 20.19 -23.36
C ASP A 6 2.94 20.00 -22.60
N MET A 7 2.70 18.82 -22.08
CA MET A 7 1.50 18.54 -21.29
C MET A 7 1.75 18.92 -19.84
N ASN A 8 0.97 19.87 -19.34
CA ASN A 8 1.03 20.31 -17.96
C ASN A 8 0.04 19.56 -17.08
N PHE A 9 0.50 19.15 -15.91
CA PHE A 9 -0.30 18.53 -14.86
C PHE A 9 -0.17 19.32 -13.56
N ASP A 10 -1.21 19.28 -12.73
CA ASP A 10 -1.12 19.80 -11.36
C ASP A 10 -0.39 18.79 -10.47
N VAL A 11 -0.64 17.48 -10.70
CA VAL A 11 -0.03 16.38 -9.94
C VAL A 11 0.35 15.26 -10.90
N ILE A 12 1.58 14.76 -10.78
CA ILE A 12 2.01 13.49 -11.37
C ILE A 12 2.43 12.54 -10.26
N ILE A 13 1.93 11.31 -10.32
CA ILE A 13 2.31 10.19 -9.46
C ILE A 13 3.12 9.20 -10.30
N ILE A 14 4.33 8.86 -9.85
CA ILE A 14 5.17 7.85 -10.50
C ILE A 14 4.98 6.52 -9.80
N GLY A 15 4.52 5.51 -10.53
CA GLY A 15 4.23 4.16 -10.07
C GLY A 15 2.74 3.91 -9.83
N ALA A 16 2.18 2.96 -10.58
CA ALA A 16 0.80 2.49 -10.45
C ALA A 16 0.68 1.20 -9.62
N GLY A 17 1.44 1.10 -8.54
CA GLY A 17 1.24 0.12 -7.48
C GLY A 17 0.08 0.53 -6.58
N VAL A 18 -0.25 -0.31 -5.57
CA VAL A 18 -1.36 -0.07 -4.65
C VAL A 18 -1.30 1.29 -3.95
N VAL A 19 -0.08 1.75 -3.58
CA VAL A 19 0.11 3.06 -2.93
C VAL A 19 -0.17 4.19 -3.90
N GLY A 20 0.41 4.16 -5.11
CA GLY A 20 0.20 5.19 -6.13
C GLY A 20 -1.26 5.32 -6.54
N LEU A 21 -1.96 4.20 -6.74
CA LEU A 21 -3.38 4.19 -7.08
C LEU A 21 -4.28 4.66 -5.94
N ALA A 22 -3.95 4.31 -4.68
CA ALA A 22 -4.67 4.83 -3.51
C ALA A 22 -4.49 6.36 -3.38
N LEU A 23 -3.29 6.88 -3.66
CA LEU A 23 -3.04 8.32 -3.70
C LEU A 23 -3.78 8.99 -4.86
N ALA A 24 -3.77 8.38 -6.04
CA ALA A 24 -4.52 8.90 -7.20
C ALA A 24 -6.02 9.04 -6.88
N GLN A 25 -6.62 8.02 -6.27
CA GLN A 25 -8.01 8.04 -5.83
C GLN A 25 -8.30 9.17 -4.83
N GLN A 26 -7.38 9.42 -3.88
CA GLN A 26 -7.54 10.48 -2.88
C GLN A 26 -7.34 11.89 -3.46
N LEU A 27 -6.45 12.06 -4.43
CA LEU A 27 -6.04 13.34 -4.96
C LEU A 27 -6.81 13.76 -6.21
N ALA A 28 -7.41 12.82 -6.93
CA ALA A 28 -8.19 13.11 -8.14
C ALA A 28 -9.39 14.01 -7.83
N ARG A 29 -9.57 15.05 -8.63
CA ARG A 29 -10.68 16.00 -8.59
C ARG A 29 -10.92 16.47 -10.02
N ARG A 30 -12.16 16.74 -10.39
CA ARG A 30 -12.53 17.18 -11.76
C ARG A 30 -11.83 18.45 -12.24
N ASN A 31 -11.41 19.31 -11.33
CA ASN A 31 -10.70 20.54 -11.61
C ASN A 31 -9.18 20.44 -11.42
N ARG A 32 -8.65 19.21 -11.22
CA ARG A 32 -7.20 18.95 -11.05
C ARG A 32 -6.75 17.97 -12.11
N LYS A 33 -5.78 18.37 -12.93
CA LYS A 33 -5.18 17.49 -13.92
C LYS A 33 -4.15 16.59 -13.25
N LEU A 34 -4.53 15.32 -13.01
CA LEU A 34 -3.70 14.32 -12.35
C LEU A 34 -3.30 13.22 -13.33
N GLY A 35 -1.99 12.95 -13.40
CA GLY A 35 -1.41 11.84 -14.15
C GLY A 35 -0.80 10.78 -13.24
N VAL A 36 -0.93 9.52 -13.62
CA VAL A 36 -0.20 8.39 -13.03
C VAL A 36 0.66 7.77 -14.12
N LEU A 37 1.98 7.72 -13.92
CA LEU A 37 2.94 7.15 -14.87
C LEU A 37 3.40 5.78 -14.38
N GLU A 38 3.26 4.75 -15.20
CA GLU A 38 3.69 3.38 -14.93
C GLU A 38 4.63 2.90 -16.02
N LYS A 39 5.81 2.41 -15.65
CA LYS A 39 6.82 1.91 -16.59
C LYS A 39 6.41 0.63 -17.31
N ASN A 40 5.66 -0.24 -16.62
CA ASN A 40 5.18 -1.50 -17.16
C ASN A 40 3.96 -1.32 -18.07
N ASP A 41 3.54 -2.39 -18.72
CA ASP A 41 2.39 -2.37 -19.65
C ASP A 41 1.03 -2.32 -18.92
N ARG A 42 1.00 -2.58 -17.62
CA ARG A 42 -0.18 -2.57 -16.75
C ARG A 42 0.18 -2.12 -15.34
N PHE A 43 -0.81 -1.66 -14.57
CA PHE A 43 -0.65 -1.35 -13.15
C PHE A 43 -0.38 -2.62 -12.31
N GLY A 44 0.26 -2.45 -11.17
CA GLY A 44 0.38 -3.46 -10.12
C GLY A 44 1.29 -4.64 -10.42
N GLN A 45 2.19 -4.56 -11.40
CA GLN A 45 3.01 -5.71 -11.83
C GLN A 45 4.24 -5.99 -10.95
N GLU A 46 4.62 -5.06 -10.11
CA GLU A 46 5.79 -5.18 -9.22
C GLU A 46 5.38 -5.72 -7.83
N THR A 47 5.87 -5.13 -6.76
CA THR A 47 5.65 -5.53 -5.36
C THR A 47 4.16 -5.73 -5.01
N SER A 48 3.26 -4.91 -5.60
CA SER A 48 1.82 -4.98 -5.33
C SER A 48 1.14 -6.25 -5.83
N SER A 49 1.79 -7.04 -6.68
CA SER A 49 1.34 -8.38 -7.10
C SER A 49 2.17 -9.53 -6.48
N ARG A 50 3.10 -9.20 -5.59
CA ARG A 50 4.01 -10.15 -4.95
C ARG A 50 3.86 -10.10 -3.43
N ASN A 51 2.65 -10.33 -2.94
CA ASN A 51 2.31 -10.26 -1.53
C ASN A 51 1.32 -11.38 -1.16
N SER A 52 1.06 -11.56 0.11
CA SER A 52 0.14 -12.58 0.64
C SER A 52 -1.31 -12.13 0.73
N GLU A 53 -1.65 -10.94 0.26
CA GLU A 53 -3.00 -10.36 0.24
C GLU A 53 -3.66 -10.25 1.62
N VAL A 54 -2.86 -10.25 2.69
CA VAL A 54 -3.35 -10.18 4.06
C VAL A 54 -3.74 -8.76 4.45
N ILE A 55 -4.95 -8.60 4.94
CA ILE A 55 -5.40 -7.39 5.65
C ILE A 55 -4.90 -7.50 7.09
N HIS A 56 -3.76 -6.86 7.36
CA HIS A 56 -3.13 -6.89 8.68
C HIS A 56 -3.93 -6.10 9.72
N ALA A 57 -3.92 -6.58 10.97
CA ALA A 57 -4.59 -5.93 12.11
C ALA A 57 -3.70 -4.95 12.89
N GLY A 58 -2.37 -5.00 12.73
CA GLY A 58 -1.44 -4.15 13.48
C GLY A 58 -0.93 -4.75 14.79
N ILE A 59 -0.95 -6.08 14.93
CA ILE A 59 -0.71 -6.80 16.19
C ILE A 59 0.73 -6.65 16.70
N TYR A 60 1.74 -6.69 15.83
CA TYR A 60 3.15 -6.88 16.20
C TYR A 60 3.98 -5.60 16.31
N TYR A 61 3.40 -4.44 16.01
CA TYR A 61 4.20 -3.22 15.89
C TYR A 61 4.34 -2.49 17.24
N PRO A 62 5.53 -1.96 17.56
CA PRO A 62 5.70 -1.12 18.74
C PRO A 62 4.74 0.08 18.71
N ARG A 63 4.23 0.47 19.89
CA ARG A 63 3.15 1.47 20.05
C ARG A 63 3.45 2.82 19.39
N ASP A 64 4.70 3.29 19.50
CA ASP A 64 5.08 4.64 19.05
C ASP A 64 5.41 4.71 17.55
N PHE A 65 5.32 3.60 16.85
CA PHE A 65 5.61 3.55 15.42
C PHE A 65 4.40 4.01 14.60
N LEU A 66 4.66 4.88 13.63
CA LEU A 66 3.65 5.30 12.66
C LEU A 66 2.95 4.10 12.00
N LYS A 67 3.70 3.03 11.73
CA LYS A 67 3.20 1.78 11.15
C LYS A 67 2.12 1.12 12.00
N SER A 68 2.24 1.15 13.33
CA SER A 68 1.24 0.63 14.26
C SER A 68 -0.10 1.33 14.08
N ARG A 69 -0.10 2.66 14.21
CA ARG A 69 -1.30 3.48 14.05
C ARG A 69 -1.93 3.35 12.67
N LEU A 70 -1.11 3.45 11.61
CA LEU A 70 -1.60 3.37 10.23
C LEU A 70 -2.12 1.98 9.86
N CYS A 71 -1.57 0.91 10.44
CA CYS A 71 -2.06 -0.44 10.18
C CYS A 71 -3.46 -0.66 10.79
N VAL A 72 -3.68 -0.24 12.03
CA VAL A 72 -5.00 -0.35 12.70
C VAL A 72 -6.05 0.49 11.98
N GLU A 73 -5.73 1.74 11.65
CA GLU A 73 -6.63 2.62 10.90
C GLU A 73 -6.87 2.09 9.48
N GLY A 74 -5.81 1.65 8.79
CA GLY A 74 -5.87 1.09 7.45
C GLY A 74 -6.72 -0.16 7.36
N ASN A 75 -6.66 -1.05 8.36
CA ASN A 75 -7.53 -2.23 8.44
C ASN A 75 -9.01 -1.83 8.36
N ARG A 76 -9.46 -0.91 9.19
CA ARG A 76 -10.85 -0.43 9.22
C ARG A 76 -11.26 0.22 7.90
N ARG A 77 -10.40 1.10 7.36
CA ARG A 77 -10.64 1.80 6.10
C ARG A 77 -10.69 0.85 4.92
N LEU A 78 -9.81 -0.15 4.89
CA LEU A 78 -9.75 -1.12 3.81
C LEU A 78 -11.01 -1.98 3.74
N TYR A 79 -11.48 -2.51 4.87
CA TYR A 79 -12.76 -3.21 4.90
C TYR A 79 -13.95 -2.34 4.50
N ALA A 80 -13.98 -1.07 4.92
CA ALA A 80 -15.02 -0.13 4.51
C ALA A 80 -14.99 0.15 3.00
N TRP A 81 -13.78 0.32 2.44
CA TRP A 81 -13.58 0.49 1.01
C TRP A 81 -14.03 -0.73 0.23
N CYS A 82 -13.57 -1.93 0.62
CA CYS A 82 -13.91 -3.17 -0.07
C CYS A 82 -15.42 -3.41 -0.13
N ARG A 83 -16.14 -3.17 0.98
CA ARG A 83 -17.61 -3.27 0.98
C ARG A 83 -18.28 -2.25 0.06
N ARG A 84 -17.75 -1.01 0.02
CA ARG A 84 -18.34 0.06 -0.79
C ARG A 84 -18.14 -0.13 -2.29
N HIS A 85 -17.03 -0.78 -2.68
CA HIS A 85 -16.62 -0.92 -4.08
C HIS A 85 -16.66 -2.37 -4.57
N ASP A 86 -17.34 -3.26 -3.85
CA ASP A 86 -17.50 -4.68 -4.19
C ASP A 86 -16.18 -5.41 -4.47
N VAL A 87 -15.11 -5.02 -3.71
CA VAL A 87 -13.82 -5.70 -3.79
C VAL A 87 -13.89 -7.00 -3.00
N PRO A 88 -13.57 -8.17 -3.60
CA PRO A 88 -13.56 -9.45 -2.89
C PRO A 88 -12.61 -9.42 -1.69
N HIS A 89 -13.13 -9.75 -0.54
CA HIS A 89 -12.38 -9.81 0.71
C HIS A 89 -13.09 -10.74 1.70
N ALA A 90 -12.33 -11.27 2.66
CA ALA A 90 -12.89 -12.11 3.72
C ALA A 90 -12.17 -11.86 5.05
N ARG A 91 -12.94 -11.79 6.15
CA ARG A 91 -12.43 -11.81 7.52
C ARG A 91 -12.26 -13.27 7.94
N ILE A 92 -11.16 -13.88 7.53
CA ILE A 92 -10.87 -15.29 7.86
C ILE A 92 -10.22 -15.47 9.24
N GLY A 93 -9.78 -14.36 9.85
CA GLY A 93 -9.02 -14.37 11.08
C GLY A 93 -7.55 -14.77 10.90
N LYS A 94 -6.83 -14.77 12.01
CA LYS A 94 -5.44 -15.25 12.10
C LYS A 94 -5.20 -15.87 13.46
N LEU A 95 -4.55 -17.02 13.49
CA LEU A 95 -4.05 -17.67 14.68
C LEU A 95 -2.55 -17.41 14.82
N ILE A 96 -2.14 -17.04 16.04
CA ILE A 96 -0.75 -17.01 16.48
C ILE A 96 -0.68 -18.08 17.54
N ILE A 97 0.07 -19.14 17.30
CA ILE A 97 0.07 -20.35 18.13
C ILE A 97 1.24 -20.36 19.11
N ALA A 98 1.05 -21.04 20.25
CA ALA A 98 2.08 -21.35 21.23
C ALA A 98 2.16 -22.87 21.43
N THR A 99 3.38 -23.40 21.33
CA THR A 99 3.69 -24.84 21.49
C THR A 99 4.38 -25.13 22.81
N SER A 100 4.81 -24.10 23.54
CA SER A 100 5.43 -24.18 24.88
C SER A 100 4.86 -23.12 25.81
N ASP A 101 5.17 -23.25 27.12
CA ASP A 101 4.74 -22.30 28.15
C ASP A 101 5.38 -20.94 27.98
N GLU A 102 6.62 -20.89 27.49
CA GLU A 102 7.33 -19.64 27.17
C GLU A 102 6.62 -18.89 26.03
N GLU A 103 6.24 -19.61 24.96
CA GLU A 103 5.51 -19.05 23.84
C GLU A 103 4.09 -18.59 24.26
N GLU A 104 3.44 -19.29 25.20
CA GLU A 104 2.16 -18.83 25.74
C GLU A 104 2.29 -17.51 26.50
N ALA A 105 3.37 -17.34 27.27
CA ALA A 105 3.67 -16.03 27.90
C ALA A 105 3.90 -14.92 26.87
N GLU A 106 4.53 -15.23 25.73
CA GLU A 106 4.69 -14.30 24.64
C GLU A 106 3.35 -13.90 23.99
N LEU A 107 2.39 -14.83 23.84
CA LEU A 107 1.04 -14.52 23.36
C LEU A 107 0.35 -13.47 24.23
N LEU A 108 0.51 -13.55 25.54
CA LEU A 108 -0.04 -12.58 26.48
C LEU A 108 0.59 -11.19 26.28
N ALA A 109 1.90 -11.14 26.09
CA ALA A 109 2.61 -9.89 25.83
C ALA A 109 2.21 -9.28 24.48
N ILE A 110 2.08 -10.09 23.42
CA ILE A 110 1.61 -9.67 22.10
C ILE A 110 0.19 -9.12 22.21
N LYS A 111 -0.71 -9.82 22.91
CA LYS A 111 -2.10 -9.36 23.13
C LYS A 111 -2.13 -7.98 23.79
N ALA A 112 -1.42 -7.84 24.91
CA ALA A 112 -1.37 -6.57 25.66
C ALA A 112 -0.83 -5.41 24.81
N GLY A 113 0.23 -5.65 24.03
CA GLY A 113 0.79 -4.66 23.11
C GLY A 113 -0.17 -4.27 21.99
N ALA A 114 -0.85 -5.25 21.40
CA ALA A 114 -1.82 -5.02 20.34
C ALA A 114 -3.05 -4.24 20.83
N GLU A 115 -3.56 -4.55 22.02
CA GLU A 115 -4.67 -3.81 22.64
C GLU A 115 -4.29 -2.33 22.89
N GLN A 116 -3.06 -2.07 23.34
CA GLN A 116 -2.54 -0.71 23.50
C GLN A 116 -2.46 0.04 22.16
N ASN A 117 -2.28 -0.67 21.05
CA ASN A 117 -2.31 -0.12 19.69
C ASN A 117 -3.74 0.10 19.16
N GLY A 118 -4.77 -0.32 19.90
CA GLY A 118 -6.17 -0.21 19.51
C GLY A 118 -6.64 -1.36 18.59
N VAL A 119 -5.91 -2.48 18.55
CA VAL A 119 -6.39 -3.72 17.93
C VAL A 119 -7.47 -4.31 18.81
N ALA A 120 -8.69 -4.42 18.29
CA ALA A 120 -9.83 -4.94 19.02
C ALA A 120 -10.00 -6.45 18.84
N GLU A 121 -10.81 -7.06 19.74
CA GLU A 121 -11.37 -8.39 19.56
C GLU A 121 -10.33 -9.54 19.54
N LEU A 122 -9.15 -9.34 20.16
CA LEU A 122 -8.17 -10.42 20.29
C LEU A 122 -8.57 -11.42 21.38
N GLU A 123 -8.63 -12.71 21.03
CA GLU A 123 -9.06 -13.80 21.92
C GLU A 123 -7.92 -14.77 22.18
N LEU A 124 -7.71 -15.12 23.48
CA LEU A 124 -6.85 -16.25 23.84
C LEU A 124 -7.66 -17.53 23.80
N LEU A 125 -7.18 -18.47 23.03
CA LEU A 125 -7.79 -19.78 22.85
C LEU A 125 -6.93 -20.85 23.49
N GLY A 126 -7.55 -21.67 24.33
CA GLY A 126 -6.93 -22.89 24.81
C GLY A 126 -7.01 -24.02 23.76
N LYS A 127 -6.29 -25.11 24.01
CA LYS A 127 -6.15 -26.27 23.10
C LYS A 127 -7.47 -26.79 22.51
N ARG A 128 -8.55 -26.85 23.30
CA ARG A 128 -9.86 -27.38 22.84
C ARG A 128 -10.52 -26.40 21.84
N GLN A 129 -10.47 -25.10 22.11
CA GLN A 129 -11.04 -24.07 21.26
C GLN A 129 -10.26 -23.98 19.95
N LEU A 130 -8.91 -24.01 20.03
CA LEU A 130 -8.04 -24.03 18.86
C LEU A 130 -8.36 -25.23 17.96
N HIS A 131 -8.47 -26.45 18.51
CA HIS A 131 -8.79 -27.64 17.72
C HIS A 131 -10.17 -27.57 17.03
N THR A 132 -11.11 -26.82 17.59
CA THR A 132 -12.41 -26.59 16.93
C THR A 132 -12.31 -25.71 15.71
N LEU A 133 -11.42 -24.72 15.74
CA LEU A 133 -11.18 -23.80 14.62
C LEU A 133 -10.25 -24.40 13.57
N GLU A 134 -9.18 -25.05 14.00
CA GLU A 134 -8.15 -25.61 13.12
C GLU A 134 -7.67 -26.97 13.65
N ARG A 135 -8.16 -28.03 13.05
CA ARG A 135 -7.93 -29.39 13.51
C ARG A 135 -6.52 -29.90 13.30
N GLU A 136 -5.86 -29.41 12.25
CA GLU A 136 -4.52 -29.87 11.86
C GLU A 136 -3.41 -29.16 12.65
N VAL A 137 -3.74 -28.12 13.42
CA VAL A 137 -2.77 -27.38 14.23
C VAL A 137 -2.63 -28.05 15.61
N THR A 138 -1.40 -28.45 15.92
CA THR A 138 -1.03 -28.95 17.25
C THR A 138 -0.33 -27.84 18.04
N ALA A 139 -1.01 -27.26 19.02
CA ALA A 139 -0.47 -26.24 19.92
C ALA A 139 -1.18 -26.29 21.28
N GLN A 140 -0.60 -25.64 22.30
CA GLN A 140 -1.14 -25.52 23.64
C GLN A 140 -2.19 -24.42 23.75
N ALA A 141 -1.87 -23.30 23.15
CA ALA A 141 -2.70 -22.10 23.13
C ALA A 141 -2.57 -21.34 21.78
N ALA A 142 -3.47 -20.42 21.53
CA ALA A 142 -3.38 -19.49 20.41
C ALA A 142 -3.94 -18.12 20.76
N LEU A 143 -3.44 -17.08 20.13
CA LEU A 143 -4.07 -15.77 20.08
C LEU A 143 -4.80 -15.66 18.72
N PHE A 144 -6.11 -15.51 18.77
CA PHE A 144 -6.96 -15.35 17.60
C PHE A 144 -7.24 -13.88 17.34
N SER A 145 -7.04 -13.45 16.10
CA SER A 145 -7.36 -12.11 15.62
C SER A 145 -8.48 -12.18 14.58
N PRO A 146 -9.74 -11.95 14.93
CA PRO A 146 -10.87 -12.02 14.00
C PRO A 146 -10.89 -10.86 12.98
N VAL A 147 -10.13 -9.80 13.24
CA VAL A 147 -10.06 -8.62 12.35
C VAL A 147 -9.00 -8.72 11.26
N THR A 148 -8.17 -9.75 11.29
CA THR A 148 -7.26 -10.08 10.19
C THR A 148 -8.05 -10.76 9.07
N GLY A 149 -7.68 -10.51 7.82
CA GLY A 149 -8.37 -11.12 6.68
C GLY A 149 -7.54 -11.12 5.43
N ILE A 150 -8.19 -11.37 4.31
CA ILE A 150 -7.61 -11.37 2.97
C ILE A 150 -8.40 -10.48 2.03
N VAL A 151 -7.74 -9.98 0.98
CA VAL A 151 -8.33 -9.14 -0.06
C VAL A 151 -7.77 -9.52 -1.42
N ASP A 152 -8.59 -9.47 -2.47
CA ASP A 152 -8.11 -9.50 -3.85
C ASP A 152 -7.38 -8.18 -4.15
N SER A 153 -6.06 -8.22 -4.09
CA SER A 153 -5.20 -7.03 -4.25
C SER A 153 -5.32 -6.42 -5.64
N HIS A 154 -5.54 -7.23 -6.67
CA HIS A 154 -5.69 -6.75 -8.03
C HIS A 154 -7.03 -6.00 -8.21
N ARG A 155 -8.12 -6.56 -7.71
CA ARG A 155 -9.42 -5.87 -7.72
C ARG A 155 -9.43 -4.63 -6.85
N LEU A 156 -8.71 -4.64 -5.73
CA LEU A 156 -8.51 -3.45 -4.91
C LEU A 156 -7.82 -2.34 -5.70
N MET A 157 -6.70 -2.63 -6.36
CA MET A 157 -6.01 -1.65 -7.21
C MET A 157 -6.89 -1.15 -8.35
N ARG A 158 -7.64 -2.05 -9.00
CA ARG A 158 -8.60 -1.68 -10.05
C ARG A 158 -9.67 -0.71 -9.51
N SER A 159 -10.21 -0.95 -8.31
CA SER A 159 -11.23 -0.07 -7.72
C SER A 159 -10.68 1.33 -7.40
N PHE A 160 -9.42 1.44 -6.94
CA PHE A 160 -8.77 2.73 -6.75
C PHE A 160 -8.58 3.47 -8.08
N LEU A 161 -8.11 2.76 -9.11
CA LEU A 161 -7.94 3.33 -10.44
C LEU A 161 -9.27 3.85 -10.99
N SER A 162 -10.31 3.02 -10.99
CA SER A 162 -11.62 3.41 -11.51
C SER A 162 -12.18 4.65 -10.80
N ALA A 163 -12.07 4.70 -9.46
CA ALA A 163 -12.50 5.86 -8.70
C ALA A 163 -11.68 7.14 -9.01
N ALA A 164 -10.39 7.00 -9.35
CA ALA A 164 -9.57 8.12 -9.79
C ALA A 164 -9.94 8.59 -11.20
N GLU A 165 -10.14 7.66 -12.14
CA GLU A 165 -10.54 7.93 -13.53
C GLU A 165 -11.91 8.61 -13.61
N GLU A 166 -12.87 8.23 -12.77
CA GLU A 166 -14.17 8.91 -12.64
C GLU A 166 -14.06 10.40 -12.27
N GLN A 167 -12.96 10.77 -11.62
CA GLN A 167 -12.63 12.16 -11.28
C GLN A 167 -11.68 12.83 -12.31
N GLY A 168 -11.36 12.14 -13.41
CA GLY A 168 -10.55 12.66 -14.50
C GLY A 168 -9.04 12.40 -14.39
N ALA A 169 -8.60 11.50 -13.50
CA ALA A 169 -7.20 11.06 -13.49
C ALA A 169 -6.86 10.24 -14.73
N ILE A 170 -5.62 10.35 -15.20
CA ILE A 170 -5.14 9.67 -16.40
C ILE A 170 -4.03 8.70 -16.01
N LEU A 171 -4.20 7.40 -16.28
CA LEU A 171 -3.14 6.41 -16.19
C LEU A 171 -2.44 6.27 -17.55
N SER A 172 -1.11 6.42 -17.55
CA SER A 172 -0.25 6.12 -18.69
C SER A 172 0.69 4.96 -18.34
N CYS A 173 0.47 3.82 -18.97
CA CYS A 173 1.36 2.66 -18.92
C CYS A 173 2.46 2.77 -19.99
N ARG A 174 3.54 1.99 -19.85
CA ARG A 174 4.75 2.07 -20.70
C ARG A 174 5.35 3.48 -20.71
N ALA A 175 5.25 4.17 -19.58
CA ALA A 175 5.67 5.56 -19.36
C ALA A 175 6.76 5.58 -18.27
N ALA A 176 7.97 5.19 -18.65
CA ALA A 176 9.12 5.19 -17.74
C ALA A 176 9.69 6.60 -17.59
N VAL A 177 9.68 7.15 -16.39
CA VAL A 177 10.34 8.44 -16.09
C VAL A 177 11.86 8.24 -16.08
N THR A 178 12.56 8.88 -17.01
CA THR A 178 14.01 8.74 -17.21
C THR A 178 14.81 9.93 -16.70
N ALA A 179 14.22 11.12 -16.63
CA ALA A 179 14.82 12.28 -15.98
C ALA A 179 13.77 13.09 -15.21
N ILE A 180 14.20 13.75 -14.15
CA ILE A 180 13.39 14.65 -13.31
C ILE A 180 14.22 15.91 -13.11
N ILE A 181 13.72 17.05 -13.57
CA ILE A 181 14.42 18.33 -13.55
C ILE A 181 13.57 19.33 -12.76
N PRO A 182 13.97 19.68 -11.51
CA PRO A 182 13.31 20.76 -10.77
C PRO A 182 13.51 22.10 -11.50
N ASP A 183 12.43 22.90 -11.68
CA ASP A 183 12.48 24.17 -12.39
C ASP A 183 12.12 25.41 -11.53
N GLY A 184 11.96 25.21 -10.21
CA GLY A 184 11.57 26.26 -9.27
C GLY A 184 10.06 26.49 -9.16
N ALA A 185 9.27 26.09 -10.16
CA ALA A 185 7.80 26.11 -10.14
C ALA A 185 7.19 24.72 -10.02
N GLY A 186 8.00 23.68 -10.22
CA GLY A 186 7.60 22.28 -10.20
C GLY A 186 8.71 21.38 -10.71
N TYR A 187 8.33 20.48 -11.62
CA TYR A 187 9.23 19.47 -12.16
C TYR A 187 8.96 19.24 -13.64
N ASP A 188 10.00 19.31 -14.46
CA ASP A 188 9.98 18.80 -15.82
C ASP A 188 10.42 17.34 -15.82
N LEU A 189 9.65 16.49 -16.48
CA LEU A 189 9.88 15.06 -16.56
C LEU A 189 10.20 14.66 -18.01
N GLU A 190 11.25 13.86 -18.20
CA GLU A 190 11.43 13.12 -19.42
C GLU A 190 10.91 11.69 -19.26
N VAL A 191 10.08 11.27 -20.19
CA VAL A 191 9.50 9.93 -20.24
C VAL A 191 10.06 9.20 -21.45
N ASN A 192 10.45 7.93 -21.27
CA ASN A 192 10.97 7.05 -22.32
C ASN A 192 12.16 7.69 -23.08
N HIS A 193 13.14 8.22 -22.34
CA HIS A 193 14.34 8.87 -22.91
C HIS A 193 14.03 10.09 -23.79
N GLY A 194 13.03 10.87 -23.40
CA GLY A 194 12.66 12.11 -24.07
C GLY A 194 11.67 11.95 -25.23
N GLU A 195 11.03 10.78 -25.36
CA GLU A 195 9.90 10.57 -26.27
C GLU A 195 8.75 11.54 -25.93
N TYR A 196 8.53 11.79 -24.63
CA TYR A 196 7.56 12.77 -24.12
C TYR A 196 8.21 13.64 -23.06
N ARG A 197 7.76 14.89 -22.98
CA ARG A 197 8.08 15.82 -21.89
C ARG A 197 6.80 16.28 -21.23
N LEU A 198 6.79 16.23 -19.90
CA LEU A 198 5.65 16.60 -19.06
C LEU A 198 6.11 17.58 -18.01
N HIS A 199 5.28 18.55 -17.69
CA HIS A 199 5.48 19.44 -16.54
C HIS A 199 4.46 19.15 -15.45
N THR A 200 4.86 19.25 -14.18
CA THR A 200 3.94 19.12 -13.04
C THR A 200 4.35 20.02 -11.88
N GLN A 201 3.37 20.64 -11.23
CA GLN A 201 3.61 21.42 -10.00
C GLN A 201 3.96 20.53 -8.81
N THR A 202 3.35 19.35 -8.74
CA THR A 202 3.59 18.39 -7.65
C THR A 202 3.96 17.03 -8.22
N LEU A 203 5.09 16.50 -7.77
CA LEU A 203 5.55 15.16 -8.12
C LEU A 203 5.50 14.24 -6.91
N ILE A 204 4.84 13.10 -7.05
CA ILE A 204 4.74 12.08 -6.01
C ILE A 204 5.48 10.82 -6.47
N ASN A 205 6.48 10.42 -5.71
CA ASN A 205 7.23 9.21 -5.94
C ASN A 205 6.58 8.04 -5.20
N SER A 206 5.96 7.12 -5.93
CA SER A 206 5.37 5.87 -5.46
C SER A 206 5.96 4.65 -6.17
N ALA A 207 7.21 4.73 -6.62
CA ALA A 207 7.87 3.74 -7.48
C ALA A 207 8.38 2.50 -6.73
N GLY A 208 7.92 2.24 -5.51
CA GLY A 208 8.26 1.04 -4.75
C GLY A 208 9.77 0.86 -4.59
N LEU A 209 10.32 -0.26 -5.06
CA LEU A 209 11.76 -0.57 -4.97
C LEU A 209 12.67 0.34 -5.82
N HIS A 210 12.09 1.17 -6.68
CA HIS A 210 12.82 2.15 -7.50
C HIS A 210 12.69 3.59 -6.98
N ALA A 211 12.11 3.78 -5.79
CA ALA A 211 11.85 5.11 -5.23
C ALA A 211 13.15 5.88 -4.97
N ASP A 212 14.20 5.20 -4.52
CA ASP A 212 15.51 5.78 -4.24
C ASP A 212 16.16 6.33 -5.52
N ASP A 213 16.15 5.53 -6.60
CA ASP A 213 16.70 5.93 -7.89
C ASP A 213 16.00 7.17 -8.44
N LEU A 214 14.67 7.22 -8.31
CA LEU A 214 13.90 8.38 -8.76
C LEU A 214 14.13 9.62 -7.90
N ALA A 215 14.27 9.46 -6.59
CA ALA A 215 14.61 10.57 -5.70
C ALA A 215 16.01 11.13 -6.02
N ALA A 216 16.99 10.27 -6.30
CA ALA A 216 18.32 10.67 -6.73
C ALA A 216 18.30 11.45 -8.07
N ARG A 217 17.46 11.03 -9.03
CA ARG A 217 17.25 11.75 -10.30
C ARG A 217 16.64 13.14 -10.10
N ALA A 218 15.86 13.34 -9.05
CA ALA A 218 15.32 14.63 -8.66
C ALA A 218 16.32 15.50 -7.85
N GLY A 219 17.59 15.08 -7.72
CA GLY A 219 18.61 15.77 -6.96
C GLY A 219 18.47 15.64 -5.44
N ILE A 220 17.63 14.73 -4.95
CA ILE A 220 17.44 14.49 -3.51
C ILE A 220 18.52 13.50 -3.05
N ALA A 221 19.38 13.96 -2.13
CA ALA A 221 20.37 13.09 -1.50
C ALA A 221 19.67 12.05 -0.61
N ILE A 222 19.94 10.77 -0.86
CA ILE A 222 19.43 9.66 -0.07
C ILE A 222 20.56 9.09 0.77
N ASP A 223 20.37 9.07 2.08
CA ASP A 223 21.28 8.38 3.00
C ASP A 223 20.98 6.86 2.95
N ALA A 224 21.68 6.17 2.04
CA ALA A 224 21.46 4.76 1.72
C ALA A 224 21.44 3.78 2.93
N PRO A 225 22.18 3.99 4.05
CA PRO A 225 22.10 3.09 5.20
C PRO A 225 20.76 3.08 5.93
N ARG A 226 19.92 4.10 5.75
CA ARG A 226 18.63 4.22 6.47
C ARG A 226 17.45 3.49 5.82
N TYR A 227 17.62 3.03 4.57
CA TYR A 227 16.51 2.52 3.75
C TYR A 227 16.71 1.11 3.20
N ARG A 228 17.74 0.41 3.69
CA ARG A 228 18.02 -1.00 3.34
C ARG A 228 17.62 -1.96 4.44
#